data_d5de57dbf0cf8fb4ca2ab6cdd13d7661
#
_entry.id   d5de57dbf0cf8fb4ca2ab6cdd13d7661
#
_cell.length_a   1.000
_cell.length_b   1.000
_cell.length_c   1.000
_cell.angle_alpha   90.00
_cell.angle_beta   90.00
_cell.angle_gamma   90.00
#
_symmetry.space_group_name_H-M   'P 1'
#
loop_
_entity.id
_entity.type
_entity.pdbx_description
1 polymer ?
#
loop_
_entity_poly.entity_id
_entity_poly.type
_entity_poly.pdbx_seq_one_letter_code
_entity_poly.pdbx_strand_id
1 'polypeptide(L)'
;MLIGSGLPLFTIRNGNTVTREHLTNSNYELDRVVLEPIWVDDRDVNFSINMEVPEAFGINTLTVKAGLDGRFKEKDINVDEIELRRTPDLNLAEFSNTALSHGLADLGDGISAALFMDYYANNQSAFSQRPQDVDENTELSVSQDFTADEDVTAAYMMGTWELDRLRVIAGGRVERTDYSARGSELVYGVDGALSVNARNVSSKYTDFLPGLHVRYEPTDDLVIRAAWSNTIARPSFSDISPRSLVNREDLEIDAGNPDLDPYKATNFDLLADWYYGESGVVSAGVFYKDIEDYIVEFTSRNNPAFGGYDVTQPINGTEASVKGIEFNAQQGLEIFSESLTGLLAGVNVTMLDTELKLSQRAGENFMLPAAAEESGNIYIGYENERFSTRLSATYRGKMLDEVGDDTNFDIYVASHTQVDLTASYRFSDQFELVAELINLTDEPLELYQGTKGYTLQLEEYGPTFAFGIKGRF
;
A
#
# COMPACT_ATOMS: atom_id res chain seq x y z
N MET A 1 26.24 6.73 -15.76
CA MET A 1 27.47 7.57 -15.70
C MET A 1 27.05 9.01 -15.93
N LEU A 2 27.11 9.84 -14.90
CA LEU A 2 26.76 11.27 -15.00
C LEU A 2 27.96 12.05 -15.54
N ILE A 3 27.79 12.81 -16.62
CA ILE A 3 28.85 13.65 -17.19
C ILE A 3 28.32 15.08 -17.36
N GLY A 4 28.98 16.02 -16.69
CA GLY A 4 28.82 17.46 -16.91
C GLY A 4 27.57 18.09 -16.30
N SER A 5 26.42 17.93 -16.84
CA SER A 5 25.16 18.54 -16.37
C SER A 5 24.35 17.65 -15.40
N GLY A 6 24.87 16.51 -15.01
CA GLY A 6 24.14 15.54 -14.18
C GLY A 6 23.17 14.64 -14.95
N LEU A 7 23.06 14.76 -16.26
CA LEU A 7 22.17 13.95 -17.08
C LEU A 7 22.79 12.59 -17.42
N PRO A 8 22.01 11.48 -17.39
CA PRO A 8 22.50 10.17 -17.79
C PRO A 8 22.81 10.12 -19.29
N LEU A 9 23.92 9.46 -19.63
CA LEU A 9 24.27 9.13 -21.02
C LEU A 9 23.75 7.74 -21.35
N PHE A 10 22.79 7.65 -22.25
CA PHE A 10 22.31 6.39 -22.78
C PHE A 10 23.22 5.91 -23.90
N THR A 11 23.67 4.67 -23.83
CA THR A 11 24.42 4.01 -24.92
C THR A 11 23.60 2.85 -25.47
N ILE A 12 23.49 2.76 -26.79
CA ILE A 12 22.88 1.60 -27.43
C ILE A 12 23.81 0.38 -27.23
N ARG A 13 23.25 -0.82 -27.19
CA ARG A 13 23.95 -2.10 -26.95
C ARG A 13 25.18 -2.35 -27.85
N ASN A 14 25.28 -1.69 -28.99
CA ASN A 14 26.40 -1.76 -29.93
C ASN A 14 27.51 -0.73 -29.66
N GLY A 15 27.43 0.03 -28.57
CA GLY A 15 28.40 1.07 -28.19
C GLY A 15 28.17 2.45 -28.81
N ASN A 16 27.10 2.63 -29.61
CA ASN A 16 26.76 3.94 -30.15
C ASN A 16 26.01 4.77 -29.12
N THR A 17 26.34 6.05 -29.02
CA THR A 17 25.61 7.01 -28.17
C THR A 17 24.25 7.30 -28.80
N VAL A 18 23.18 7.27 -28.03
CA VAL A 18 21.84 7.73 -28.46
C VAL A 18 21.94 9.22 -28.74
N THR A 19 21.61 9.62 -29.95
CA THR A 19 21.54 11.04 -30.34
C THR A 19 20.09 11.47 -30.41
N ARG A 20 19.83 12.78 -30.37
CA ARG A 20 18.49 13.36 -30.50
C ARG A 20 17.76 12.89 -31.79
N GLU A 21 18.51 12.60 -32.86
CA GLU A 21 17.95 12.07 -34.11
C GLU A 21 17.31 10.68 -33.92
N HIS A 22 17.81 9.87 -33.00
CA HIS A 22 17.24 8.56 -32.69
C HIS A 22 15.95 8.65 -31.87
N LEU A 23 15.72 9.78 -31.17
CA LEU A 23 14.54 10.02 -30.34
C LEU A 23 13.42 10.77 -31.07
N THR A 24 13.49 10.86 -32.41
CA THR A 24 12.46 11.50 -33.23
C THR A 24 11.30 10.52 -33.47
N ASN A 25 10.08 10.93 -33.18
CA ASN A 25 8.89 10.07 -33.34
C ASN A 25 8.69 9.53 -34.75
N SER A 26 9.28 10.15 -35.78
CA SER A 26 9.28 9.66 -37.15
C SER A 26 10.06 8.36 -37.36
N ASN A 27 10.88 7.96 -36.40
CA ASN A 27 11.63 6.69 -36.43
C ASN A 27 10.89 5.56 -35.72
N TYR A 28 9.71 5.82 -35.18
CA TYR A 28 8.90 4.84 -34.45
C TYR A 28 7.59 4.58 -35.16
N GLU A 29 7.24 3.34 -35.26
CA GLU A 29 5.96 2.86 -35.74
C GLU A 29 5.15 2.33 -34.55
N LEU A 30 3.83 2.40 -34.67
CA LEU A 30 2.95 1.80 -33.67
C LEU A 30 3.09 0.27 -33.73
N ASP A 31 3.60 -0.32 -32.67
CA ASP A 31 3.67 -1.78 -32.58
C ASP A 31 2.29 -2.38 -32.35
N ARG A 32 1.61 -1.98 -31.28
CA ARG A 32 0.31 -2.53 -30.88
C ARG A 32 -0.53 -1.50 -30.12
N VAL A 33 -1.82 -1.76 -30.06
CA VAL A 33 -2.77 -1.16 -29.14
C VAL A 33 -3.28 -2.27 -28.25
N VAL A 34 -3.12 -2.13 -26.95
CA VAL A 34 -3.67 -3.06 -25.96
C VAL A 34 -4.95 -2.46 -25.38
N LEU A 35 -6.02 -3.21 -25.43
CA LEU A 35 -7.28 -2.91 -24.75
C LEU A 35 -7.42 -3.93 -23.62
N GLU A 36 -7.60 -3.45 -22.40
CA GLU A 36 -7.72 -4.28 -21.22
C GLU A 36 -9.00 -3.91 -20.45
N PRO A 37 -10.18 -4.29 -20.96
CA PRO A 37 -11.42 -4.12 -20.19
C PRO A 37 -11.42 -5.05 -18.97
N ILE A 38 -11.64 -4.47 -17.81
CA ILE A 38 -11.67 -5.17 -16.53
C ILE A 38 -13.07 -5.03 -15.94
N TRP A 39 -13.70 -6.15 -15.58
CA TRP A 39 -14.94 -6.18 -14.82
C TRP A 39 -14.68 -6.79 -13.44
N VAL A 40 -15.08 -6.04 -12.44
CA VAL A 40 -14.97 -6.47 -11.04
C VAL A 40 -16.36 -6.38 -10.41
N ASP A 41 -16.87 -7.50 -9.92
CA ASP A 41 -18.04 -7.54 -9.06
C ASP A 41 -17.57 -7.93 -7.65
N ASP A 42 -17.82 -7.06 -6.67
CA ASP A 42 -17.44 -7.24 -5.27
C ASP A 42 -18.66 -7.05 -4.38
N ARG A 43 -19.08 -8.12 -3.72
CA ARG A 43 -20.23 -8.16 -2.86
C ARG A 43 -19.84 -8.48 -1.43
N ASP A 44 -20.25 -7.64 -0.50
CA ASP A 44 -20.03 -7.83 0.94
C ASP A 44 -21.36 -7.71 1.69
N VAL A 45 -21.76 -8.80 2.36
CA VAL A 45 -22.97 -8.86 3.17
C VAL A 45 -22.58 -9.11 4.61
N ASN A 46 -22.93 -8.18 5.49
CA ASN A 46 -22.61 -8.26 6.92
C ASN A 46 -23.86 -8.27 7.75
N PHE A 47 -23.86 -9.08 8.82
CA PHE A 47 -24.85 -8.97 9.87
C PHE A 47 -24.19 -9.03 11.25
N SER A 48 -24.77 -8.38 12.24
CA SER A 48 -24.35 -8.49 13.62
C SER A 48 -25.53 -8.42 14.58
N ILE A 49 -25.46 -9.20 15.67
CA ILE A 49 -26.38 -9.15 16.78
C ILE A 49 -25.56 -8.99 18.05
N ASN A 50 -25.83 -7.93 18.81
CA ASN A 50 -25.10 -7.64 20.03
C ASN A 50 -26.08 -7.47 21.18
N MET A 51 -25.72 -8.03 22.34
CA MET A 51 -26.43 -7.87 23.59
C MET A 51 -25.47 -7.28 24.64
N GLU A 52 -25.95 -6.30 25.38
CA GLU A 52 -25.22 -5.69 26.46
C GLU A 52 -26.04 -5.73 27.74
N VAL A 53 -25.43 -6.17 28.83
CA VAL A 53 -26.06 -6.30 30.14
C VAL A 53 -25.26 -5.45 31.14
N PRO A 54 -25.71 -4.23 31.45
CA PRO A 54 -25.11 -3.44 32.50
C PRO A 54 -25.41 -4.08 33.86
N GLU A 55 -24.58 -3.81 34.86
CA GLU A 55 -24.68 -4.33 36.23
C GLU A 55 -24.83 -5.88 36.25
N ALA A 56 -24.09 -6.54 35.38
CA ALA A 56 -24.18 -7.96 35.17
C ALA A 56 -23.94 -8.72 36.48
N PHE A 57 -24.72 -9.77 36.72
CA PHE A 57 -24.66 -10.59 37.93
C PHE A 57 -24.85 -9.82 39.25
N GLY A 58 -25.48 -8.63 39.21
CA GLY A 58 -25.66 -7.75 40.36
C GLY A 58 -24.41 -6.97 40.78
N ILE A 59 -23.42 -6.88 39.90
CA ILE A 59 -22.18 -6.11 40.10
C ILE A 59 -22.31 -4.79 39.37
N ASN A 60 -22.51 -3.68 40.10
CA ASN A 60 -22.77 -2.36 39.53
C ASN A 60 -21.64 -1.78 38.66
N THR A 61 -20.43 -2.34 38.81
CA THR A 61 -19.23 -1.91 38.06
C THR A 61 -18.95 -2.77 36.85
N LEU A 62 -19.75 -3.81 36.59
CA LEU A 62 -19.54 -4.78 35.52
C LEU A 62 -20.62 -4.67 34.44
N THR A 63 -20.18 -4.37 33.21
CA THR A 63 -21.01 -4.53 32.02
C THR A 63 -20.51 -5.74 31.22
N VAL A 64 -21.41 -6.65 30.86
CA VAL A 64 -21.09 -7.79 29.98
C VAL A 64 -21.69 -7.56 28.61
N LYS A 65 -20.88 -7.72 27.57
CA LYS A 65 -21.31 -7.64 26.17
C LYS A 65 -20.98 -8.95 25.45
N ALA A 66 -21.93 -9.45 24.68
CA ALA A 66 -21.75 -10.63 23.84
C ALA A 66 -22.43 -10.40 22.49
N GLY A 67 -21.94 -11.05 21.45
CA GLY A 67 -22.54 -10.92 20.14
C GLY A 67 -22.15 -12.04 19.18
N LEU A 68 -22.87 -12.04 18.06
CA LEU A 68 -22.64 -12.88 16.90
C LEU A 68 -22.46 -11.99 15.69
N ASP A 69 -21.50 -12.33 14.84
CA ASP A 69 -21.22 -11.62 13.58
C ASP A 69 -21.13 -12.63 12.44
N GLY A 70 -21.55 -12.21 11.26
CA GLY A 70 -21.34 -12.92 10.01
C GLY A 70 -20.96 -11.93 8.92
N ARG A 71 -19.95 -12.29 8.12
CA ARG A 71 -19.48 -11.53 6.96
C ARG A 71 -19.32 -12.51 5.80
N PHE A 72 -19.96 -12.19 4.69
CA PHE A 72 -19.99 -13.01 3.48
C PHE A 72 -19.52 -12.15 2.33
N LYS A 73 -18.36 -12.48 1.79
CA LYS A 73 -17.75 -11.78 0.67
C LYS A 73 -17.68 -12.66 -0.54
N GLU A 74 -18.03 -12.10 -1.68
CA GLU A 74 -17.90 -12.71 -2.99
C GLU A 74 -17.17 -11.70 -3.90
N LYS A 75 -16.18 -12.15 -4.64
CA LYS A 75 -15.45 -11.35 -5.60
C LYS A 75 -15.30 -12.10 -6.92
N ASP A 76 -15.66 -11.45 -8.01
CA ASP A 76 -15.48 -11.94 -9.37
C ASP A 76 -14.65 -10.92 -10.15
N ILE A 77 -13.54 -11.37 -10.72
CA ILE A 77 -12.69 -10.56 -11.59
C ILE A 77 -12.61 -11.25 -12.93
N ASN A 78 -12.96 -10.51 -13.97
CA ASN A 78 -12.81 -10.91 -15.36
C ASN A 78 -12.03 -9.82 -16.11
N VAL A 79 -10.91 -10.20 -16.69
CA VAL A 79 -10.01 -9.35 -17.46
C VAL A 79 -9.96 -9.88 -18.89
N ASP A 80 -10.29 -9.04 -19.86
CA ASP A 80 -10.04 -9.37 -21.26
C ASP A 80 -8.85 -8.55 -21.75
N GLU A 81 -7.85 -9.20 -22.30
CA GLU A 81 -6.76 -8.52 -22.98
C GLU A 81 -6.87 -8.71 -24.49
N ILE A 82 -6.82 -7.61 -25.21
CA ILE A 82 -7.00 -7.60 -26.67
C ILE A 82 -5.87 -6.79 -27.28
N GLU A 83 -4.85 -7.45 -27.81
CA GLU A 83 -3.83 -6.81 -28.62
C GLU A 83 -4.32 -6.61 -30.06
N LEU A 84 -4.20 -5.40 -30.55
CA LEU A 84 -4.57 -5.01 -31.89
C LEU A 84 -3.36 -4.45 -32.63
N ARG A 85 -3.14 -4.94 -33.84
CA ARG A 85 -2.13 -4.42 -34.76
C ARG A 85 -2.82 -3.66 -35.88
N ARG A 86 -2.14 -2.63 -36.42
CA ARG A 86 -2.65 -1.86 -37.53
C ARG A 86 -1.93 -2.21 -38.84
N THR A 87 -2.69 -2.31 -39.92
CA THR A 87 -2.12 -2.53 -41.26
C THR A 87 -2.69 -1.49 -42.24
N PRO A 88 -1.85 -0.69 -42.92
CA PRO A 88 -0.37 -0.61 -42.79
C PRO A 88 0.07 0.03 -41.49
N ASP A 89 1.35 -0.14 -41.16
CA ASP A 89 1.96 0.42 -39.96
C ASP A 89 1.74 1.94 -39.84
N LEU A 90 1.63 2.44 -38.62
CA LEU A 90 1.31 3.83 -38.32
C LEU A 90 2.52 4.52 -37.67
N ASN A 91 2.98 5.60 -38.29
CA ASN A 91 4.09 6.36 -37.77
C ASN A 91 3.66 7.24 -36.60
N LEU A 92 4.38 7.18 -35.48
CA LEU A 92 4.04 7.92 -34.25
C LEU A 92 4.24 9.44 -34.37
N ALA A 93 4.99 9.91 -35.38
CA ALA A 93 5.12 11.37 -35.63
C ALA A 93 3.78 12.05 -35.96
N GLU A 94 2.79 11.30 -36.44
CA GLU A 94 1.45 11.84 -36.76
C GLU A 94 0.71 12.33 -35.49
N PHE A 95 1.12 11.86 -34.31
CA PHE A 95 0.51 12.18 -33.02
C PHE A 95 1.40 13.04 -32.13
N SER A 96 2.56 13.49 -32.62
CA SER A 96 3.48 14.36 -31.87
C SER A 96 2.92 15.78 -31.79
N ASN A 97 2.79 16.33 -30.60
CA ASN A 97 2.33 17.70 -30.42
C ASN A 97 3.04 18.50 -29.34
N THR A 98 3.80 17.85 -28.47
CA THR A 98 4.50 18.51 -27.37
C THR A 98 5.85 17.84 -27.11
N ALA A 99 6.83 18.64 -26.71
CA ALA A 99 8.07 18.10 -26.18
C ALA A 99 7.81 17.51 -24.79
N LEU A 100 8.24 16.26 -24.58
CA LEU A 100 8.38 15.69 -23.25
C LEU A 100 9.68 16.22 -22.66
N SER A 101 9.58 16.98 -21.58
CA SER A 101 10.74 17.42 -20.80
C SER A 101 10.80 16.66 -19.51
N HIS A 102 11.78 15.80 -19.39
CA HIS A 102 12.13 15.17 -18.10
C HIS A 102 13.34 15.90 -17.53
N GLY A 103 13.34 16.12 -16.21
CA GLY A 103 14.49 16.74 -15.53
C GLY A 103 15.80 15.98 -15.74
N LEU A 104 15.73 14.69 -16.07
CA LEU A 104 16.88 13.81 -16.28
C LEU A 104 17.31 13.65 -17.74
N ALA A 105 16.41 13.79 -18.73
CA ALA A 105 16.72 13.60 -20.14
C ALA A 105 15.72 14.30 -21.07
N ASP A 106 16.20 14.82 -22.22
CA ASP A 106 15.36 15.24 -23.32
C ASP A 106 15.04 14.01 -24.20
N LEU A 107 13.86 13.45 -24.04
CA LEU A 107 13.38 12.26 -24.77
C LEU A 107 12.70 12.60 -26.11
N GLY A 108 12.76 13.84 -26.55
CA GLY A 108 12.14 14.31 -27.79
C GLY A 108 10.67 14.67 -27.60
N ASP A 109 9.93 14.68 -28.71
CA ASP A 109 8.51 15.06 -28.71
C ASP A 109 7.64 13.94 -28.13
N GLY A 110 6.72 14.30 -27.25
CA GLY A 110 5.73 13.39 -26.70
C GLY A 110 4.64 13.00 -27.70
N ILE A 111 3.96 11.90 -27.40
CA ILE A 111 2.78 11.44 -28.15
C ILE A 111 1.54 11.95 -27.45
N SER A 112 0.64 12.59 -28.21
CA SER A 112 -0.64 13.02 -27.68
C SER A 112 -1.61 11.85 -27.60
N ALA A 113 -1.94 11.42 -26.40
CA ALA A 113 -2.97 10.42 -26.16
C ALA A 113 -4.32 10.83 -26.77
N ALA A 114 -4.69 12.12 -26.67
CA ALA A 114 -5.95 12.61 -27.23
C ALA A 114 -6.02 12.49 -28.75
N LEU A 115 -4.95 12.85 -29.47
CA LEU A 115 -4.91 12.72 -30.94
C LEU A 115 -4.94 11.25 -31.36
N PHE A 116 -4.22 10.40 -30.64
CA PHE A 116 -4.23 8.95 -30.93
C PHE A 116 -5.60 8.34 -30.69
N MET A 117 -6.24 8.63 -29.56
CA MET A 117 -7.58 8.12 -29.22
C MET A 117 -8.65 8.58 -30.21
N ASP A 118 -8.60 9.83 -30.68
CA ASP A 118 -9.49 10.33 -31.73
C ASP A 118 -9.26 9.59 -33.05
N TYR A 119 -8.00 9.38 -33.42
CA TYR A 119 -7.64 8.59 -34.59
C TYR A 119 -8.15 7.16 -34.49
N TYR A 120 -7.88 6.46 -33.37
CA TYR A 120 -8.31 5.10 -33.12
C TYR A 120 -9.83 4.97 -33.20
N ALA A 121 -10.56 5.88 -32.55
CA ALA A 121 -12.02 5.87 -32.57
C ALA A 121 -12.61 5.96 -33.99
N ASN A 122 -11.95 6.72 -34.87
CA ASN A 122 -12.40 6.92 -36.25
C ASN A 122 -11.89 5.86 -37.24
N ASN A 123 -10.93 5.00 -36.84
CA ASN A 123 -10.27 4.02 -37.72
C ASN A 123 -10.24 2.61 -37.14
N GLN A 124 -11.14 2.23 -36.26
CA GLN A 124 -11.14 0.91 -35.58
C GLN A 124 -11.03 -0.28 -36.55
N SER A 125 -11.63 -0.19 -37.75
CA SER A 125 -11.58 -1.26 -38.75
C SER A 125 -10.20 -1.51 -39.37
N ALA A 126 -9.24 -0.61 -39.15
CA ALA A 126 -7.85 -0.77 -39.59
C ALA A 126 -7.00 -1.53 -38.58
N PHE A 127 -7.55 -1.80 -37.40
CA PHE A 127 -6.91 -2.54 -36.33
C PHE A 127 -7.49 -3.94 -36.22
N SER A 128 -6.65 -4.94 -36.09
CA SER A 128 -7.06 -6.34 -35.99
C SER A 128 -6.06 -7.16 -35.18
N GLN A 129 -6.54 -8.23 -34.57
CA GLN A 129 -5.69 -9.25 -33.96
C GLN A 129 -5.02 -10.09 -35.06
N ARG A 130 -3.74 -10.39 -34.89
CA ARG A 130 -3.08 -11.42 -35.67
C ARG A 130 -3.41 -12.81 -35.08
N PRO A 131 -3.43 -13.90 -35.87
CA PRO A 131 -3.68 -15.23 -35.34
C PRO A 131 -2.73 -15.61 -34.16
N GLN A 132 -1.49 -15.17 -34.20
CA GLN A 132 -0.52 -15.42 -33.15
C GLN A 132 -0.77 -14.63 -31.84
N ASP A 133 -1.45 -13.48 -31.93
CA ASP A 133 -1.80 -12.67 -30.76
C ASP A 133 -3.00 -13.27 -30.00
N VAL A 134 -3.82 -14.13 -30.65
CA VAL A 134 -5.03 -14.71 -30.05
C VAL A 134 -4.70 -15.63 -28.87
N ASP A 135 -3.66 -16.47 -29.02
CA ASP A 135 -3.26 -17.38 -27.94
C ASP A 135 -2.68 -16.59 -26.74
N GLU A 136 -1.86 -15.55 -27.03
CA GLU A 136 -1.29 -14.67 -26.01
C GLU A 136 -2.37 -13.86 -25.29
N ASN A 137 -3.30 -13.25 -26.04
CA ASN A 137 -4.45 -12.55 -25.45
C ASN A 137 -5.31 -13.47 -24.59
N THR A 138 -5.53 -14.72 -25.03
CA THR A 138 -6.26 -15.70 -24.24
C THR A 138 -5.53 -16.04 -22.95
N GLU A 139 -4.22 -16.19 -23.01
CA GLU A 139 -3.39 -16.44 -21.85
C GLU A 139 -3.47 -15.29 -20.84
N LEU A 140 -3.22 -14.06 -21.29
CA LEU A 140 -3.23 -12.87 -20.45
C LEU A 140 -4.62 -12.59 -19.85
N SER A 141 -5.68 -12.82 -20.60
CA SER A 141 -7.06 -12.70 -20.09
C SER A 141 -7.33 -13.73 -18.99
N VAL A 142 -7.17 -15.02 -19.31
CA VAL A 142 -7.56 -16.12 -18.41
C VAL A 142 -6.68 -16.22 -17.17
N SER A 143 -5.42 -15.75 -17.26
CA SER A 143 -4.46 -15.80 -16.13
C SER A 143 -4.86 -14.90 -14.95
N GLN A 144 -5.61 -13.85 -15.21
CA GLN A 144 -6.04 -12.87 -14.22
C GLN A 144 -7.46 -13.14 -13.70
N ASP A 145 -8.23 -13.99 -14.40
CA ASP A 145 -9.61 -14.30 -14.04
C ASP A 145 -9.69 -15.17 -12.77
N PHE A 146 -10.46 -14.73 -11.81
CA PHE A 146 -10.80 -15.56 -10.66
C PHE A 146 -12.12 -15.17 -10.00
N THR A 147 -12.74 -16.15 -9.35
CA THR A 147 -13.82 -15.94 -8.39
C THR A 147 -13.36 -16.37 -7.01
N ALA A 148 -13.73 -15.64 -5.97
CA ALA A 148 -13.39 -15.96 -4.58
C ALA A 148 -14.55 -15.67 -3.64
N ASP A 149 -14.77 -16.58 -2.69
CA ASP A 149 -15.75 -16.48 -1.62
C ASP A 149 -15.04 -16.57 -0.26
N GLU A 150 -15.37 -15.67 0.67
CA GLU A 150 -14.91 -15.72 2.05
C GLU A 150 -16.09 -15.53 3.00
N ASP A 151 -16.40 -16.57 3.74
CA ASP A 151 -17.41 -16.56 4.79
C ASP A 151 -16.77 -16.55 6.17
N VAL A 152 -16.98 -15.49 6.94
CA VAL A 152 -16.52 -15.39 8.33
C VAL A 152 -17.71 -15.38 9.26
N THR A 153 -17.77 -16.34 10.17
CA THR A 153 -18.76 -16.38 11.26
C THR A 153 -18.07 -16.29 12.60
N ALA A 154 -18.58 -15.47 13.50
CA ALA A 154 -17.92 -15.22 14.77
C ALA A 154 -18.89 -15.10 15.94
N ALA A 155 -18.38 -15.44 17.12
CA ALA A 155 -19.02 -15.17 18.40
C ALA A 155 -18.00 -14.53 19.35
N TYR A 156 -18.45 -13.56 20.15
CA TYR A 156 -17.59 -12.94 21.15
C TYR A 156 -18.32 -12.73 22.47
N MET A 157 -17.54 -12.62 23.54
CA MET A 157 -17.97 -12.18 24.86
C MET A 157 -16.88 -11.36 25.52
N MET A 158 -17.25 -10.25 26.16
CA MET A 158 -16.35 -9.41 26.94
C MET A 158 -17.03 -8.83 28.17
N GLY A 159 -16.25 -8.60 29.22
CA GLY A 159 -16.62 -7.86 30.42
C GLY A 159 -15.88 -6.54 30.49
N THR A 160 -16.57 -5.47 30.85
CA THR A 160 -16.00 -4.16 31.15
C THR A 160 -16.24 -3.86 32.64
N TRP A 161 -15.18 -3.69 33.39
CA TRP A 161 -15.20 -3.25 34.78
C TRP A 161 -14.80 -1.79 34.87
N GLU A 162 -15.66 -0.98 35.50
CA GLU A 162 -15.40 0.44 35.77
C GLU A 162 -15.27 0.65 37.27
N LEU A 163 -14.05 0.94 37.71
CA LEU A 163 -13.63 1.02 39.11
C LEU A 163 -12.98 2.39 39.37
N ASP A 164 -13.79 3.44 39.62
CA ASP A 164 -13.31 4.82 39.83
C ASP A 164 -12.33 5.25 38.72
N ARG A 165 -11.02 5.20 39.00
CA ARG A 165 -9.93 5.59 38.08
C ARG A 165 -9.38 4.44 37.24
N LEU A 166 -9.97 3.27 37.33
CA LEU A 166 -9.51 2.06 36.62
C LEU A 166 -10.64 1.47 35.79
N ARG A 167 -10.38 1.28 34.48
CA ARG A 167 -11.25 0.54 33.58
C ARG A 167 -10.53 -0.66 33.04
N VAL A 168 -11.13 -1.83 33.16
CA VAL A 168 -10.58 -3.10 32.64
C VAL A 168 -11.59 -3.71 31.68
N ILE A 169 -11.12 -4.07 30.50
CA ILE A 169 -11.91 -4.81 29.50
C ILE A 169 -11.19 -6.13 29.26
N ALA A 170 -11.87 -7.26 29.44
CA ALA A 170 -11.34 -8.58 29.14
C ALA A 170 -12.39 -9.40 28.40
N GLY A 171 -11.95 -10.12 27.38
CA GLY A 171 -12.86 -10.96 26.60
C GLY A 171 -12.14 -11.81 25.58
N GLY A 172 -12.93 -12.45 24.73
CA GLY A 172 -12.42 -13.24 23.63
C GLY A 172 -13.44 -13.36 22.52
N ARG A 173 -12.94 -13.59 21.32
CA ARG A 173 -13.69 -13.80 20.11
C ARG A 173 -13.26 -15.11 19.46
N VAL A 174 -14.19 -15.89 18.97
CA VAL A 174 -13.94 -17.07 18.14
C VAL A 174 -14.43 -16.74 16.74
N GLU A 175 -13.57 -16.88 15.76
CA GLU A 175 -13.89 -16.72 14.33
C GLU A 175 -13.70 -18.03 13.60
N ARG A 176 -14.64 -18.38 12.75
CA ARG A 176 -14.51 -19.43 11.75
C ARG A 176 -14.55 -18.82 10.37
N THR A 177 -13.52 -19.12 9.59
CA THR A 177 -13.40 -18.72 8.19
C THR A 177 -13.55 -19.93 7.29
N ASP A 178 -14.41 -19.81 6.28
CA ASP A 178 -14.53 -20.74 5.15
C ASP A 178 -14.19 -19.92 3.89
N TYR A 179 -13.12 -20.32 3.19
CA TYR A 179 -12.65 -19.66 1.98
C TYR A 179 -12.66 -20.63 0.79
N SER A 180 -13.07 -20.16 -0.39
CA SER A 180 -12.91 -20.87 -1.66
C SER A 180 -12.57 -19.90 -2.78
N ALA A 181 -11.72 -20.34 -3.71
CA ALA A 181 -11.46 -19.62 -4.95
C ALA A 181 -11.36 -20.56 -6.15
N ARG A 182 -11.68 -20.00 -7.29
CA ARG A 182 -11.53 -20.65 -8.60
C ARG A 182 -10.81 -19.70 -9.53
N GLY A 183 -9.83 -20.23 -10.26
CA GLY A 183 -9.09 -19.52 -11.30
C GLY A 183 -8.56 -20.53 -12.32
N SER A 184 -7.53 -20.12 -13.04
CA SER A 184 -6.94 -20.92 -14.11
C SER A 184 -5.48 -21.17 -13.87
N GLU A 185 -5.06 -22.42 -14.01
CA GLU A 185 -3.66 -22.82 -14.05
C GLU A 185 -3.21 -22.93 -15.51
N LEU A 186 -2.20 -22.18 -15.87
CA LEU A 186 -1.60 -22.20 -17.19
C LEU A 186 -0.47 -23.24 -17.23
N VAL A 187 -0.57 -24.20 -18.14
CA VAL A 187 0.44 -25.26 -18.31
C VAL A 187 0.95 -25.25 -19.72
N TYR A 188 2.25 -25.08 -19.88
CA TYR A 188 2.92 -25.12 -21.17
C TYR A 188 3.48 -26.52 -21.43
N GLY A 189 3.08 -27.12 -22.54
CA GLY A 189 3.65 -28.37 -23.05
C GLY A 189 5.09 -28.18 -23.51
N VAL A 190 5.82 -29.28 -23.65
CA VAL A 190 7.20 -29.28 -24.19
C VAL A 190 7.29 -28.76 -25.62
N ASP A 191 6.20 -28.68 -26.33
CA ASP A 191 6.02 -28.12 -27.67
C ASP A 191 5.59 -26.65 -27.65
N GLY A 192 5.45 -26.04 -26.47
CA GLY A 192 4.97 -24.67 -26.26
C GLY A 192 3.46 -24.51 -26.33
N ALA A 193 2.69 -25.62 -26.47
CA ALA A 193 1.24 -25.54 -26.49
C ALA A 193 0.70 -25.15 -25.10
N LEU A 194 -0.15 -24.11 -25.07
CA LEU A 194 -0.82 -23.66 -23.86
C LEU A 194 -2.02 -24.58 -23.54
N SER A 195 -2.10 -25.00 -22.29
CA SER A 195 -3.26 -25.68 -21.71
C SER A 195 -3.76 -24.87 -20.52
N VAL A 196 -5.04 -24.48 -20.55
CA VAL A 196 -5.72 -23.78 -19.47
C VAL A 196 -6.53 -24.78 -18.66
N ASN A 197 -6.19 -24.97 -17.39
CA ASN A 197 -6.85 -25.90 -16.50
C ASN A 197 -7.57 -25.13 -15.37
N ALA A 198 -8.86 -25.42 -15.16
CA ALA A 198 -9.55 -24.84 -14.01
C ALA A 198 -8.96 -25.37 -12.71
N ARG A 199 -8.58 -24.48 -11.81
CA ARG A 199 -8.09 -24.77 -10.46
C ARG A 199 -9.07 -24.26 -9.41
N ASN A 200 -9.44 -25.13 -8.47
CA ASN A 200 -10.28 -24.76 -7.33
C ASN A 200 -9.47 -24.98 -6.05
N VAL A 201 -9.54 -24.02 -5.16
CA VAL A 201 -8.89 -24.07 -3.86
C VAL A 201 -9.91 -23.77 -2.76
N SER A 202 -9.72 -24.32 -1.57
CA SER A 202 -10.56 -24.02 -0.42
C SER A 202 -9.78 -24.22 0.87
N SER A 203 -10.02 -23.37 1.85
CA SER A 203 -9.43 -23.45 3.19
C SER A 203 -10.49 -23.19 4.26
N LYS A 204 -10.34 -23.85 5.43
CA LYS A 204 -11.24 -23.67 6.58
C LYS A 204 -10.42 -23.69 7.85
N TYR A 205 -10.58 -22.66 8.66
CA TYR A 205 -9.88 -22.57 9.94
C TYR A 205 -10.74 -21.87 11.00
N THR A 206 -10.33 -21.98 12.25
CA THR A 206 -11.01 -21.36 13.39
C THR A 206 -9.99 -20.79 14.35
N ASP A 207 -10.15 -19.53 14.72
CA ASP A 207 -9.24 -18.78 15.55
C ASP A 207 -9.91 -18.31 16.83
N PHE A 208 -9.15 -18.33 17.94
CA PHE A 208 -9.55 -17.74 19.20
C PHE A 208 -8.69 -16.51 19.49
N LEU A 209 -9.33 -15.37 19.64
CA LEU A 209 -8.72 -14.05 19.77
C LEU A 209 -9.05 -13.46 21.14
N PRO A 210 -8.30 -13.79 22.20
CA PRO A 210 -8.47 -13.20 23.52
C PRO A 210 -7.86 -11.79 23.56
N GLY A 211 -8.36 -10.97 24.51
CA GLY A 211 -7.81 -9.63 24.73
C GLY A 211 -8.06 -9.12 26.13
N LEU A 212 -7.13 -8.30 26.61
CA LEU A 212 -7.19 -7.58 27.89
C LEU A 212 -6.73 -6.14 27.67
N HIS A 213 -7.56 -5.18 28.06
CA HIS A 213 -7.23 -3.76 28.00
C HIS A 213 -7.44 -3.13 29.37
N VAL A 214 -6.47 -2.35 29.81
CA VAL A 214 -6.49 -1.64 31.07
C VAL A 214 -6.27 -0.16 30.81
N ARG A 215 -7.15 0.68 31.34
CA ARG A 215 -7.00 2.14 31.37
C ARG A 215 -6.99 2.58 32.83
N TYR A 216 -5.95 3.29 33.23
CA TYR A 216 -5.76 3.82 34.56
C TYR A 216 -5.51 5.32 34.53
N GLU A 217 -6.23 6.08 35.34
CA GLU A 217 -6.15 7.54 35.49
C GLU A 217 -5.63 7.91 36.88
N PRO A 218 -4.29 7.86 37.10
CA PRO A 218 -3.75 8.17 38.43
C PRO A 218 -4.07 9.60 38.90
N THR A 219 -4.17 10.51 37.92
CA THR A 219 -4.62 11.89 38.13
C THR A 219 -5.61 12.27 37.00
N ASP A 220 -6.24 13.42 37.09
CA ASP A 220 -7.18 13.89 36.07
C ASP A 220 -6.46 14.26 34.76
N ASP A 221 -5.15 14.47 34.81
CA ASP A 221 -4.30 14.89 33.68
C ASP A 221 -3.45 13.75 33.11
N LEU A 222 -3.40 12.58 33.73
CA LEU A 222 -2.56 11.46 33.30
C LEU A 222 -3.41 10.22 33.04
N VAL A 223 -3.29 9.69 31.84
CA VAL A 223 -3.95 8.45 31.42
C VAL A 223 -2.89 7.43 31.01
N ILE A 224 -2.91 6.25 31.65
CA ILE A 224 -2.05 5.13 31.31
C ILE A 224 -2.92 4.02 30.71
N ARG A 225 -2.52 3.46 29.57
CA ARG A 225 -3.19 2.34 28.90
C ARG A 225 -2.22 1.21 28.71
N ALA A 226 -2.67 -0.01 29.04
CA ALA A 226 -1.97 -1.24 28.73
C ALA A 226 -2.92 -2.18 27.98
N ALA A 227 -2.44 -2.83 26.94
CA ALA A 227 -3.22 -3.79 26.17
C ALA A 227 -2.41 -5.06 25.90
N TRP A 228 -3.10 -6.19 25.93
CA TRP A 228 -2.70 -7.43 25.35
C TRP A 228 -3.83 -7.90 24.43
N SER A 229 -3.51 -8.18 23.18
CA SER A 229 -4.53 -8.62 22.22
C SER A 229 -3.95 -9.63 21.24
N ASN A 230 -4.80 -10.50 20.73
CA ASN A 230 -4.50 -11.41 19.65
C ASN A 230 -5.34 -11.01 18.44
N THR A 231 -4.70 -10.93 17.27
CA THR A 231 -5.31 -10.50 16.02
C THR A 231 -4.98 -11.47 14.90
N ILE A 232 -5.82 -11.48 13.87
CA ILE A 232 -5.61 -12.25 12.65
C ILE A 232 -5.78 -11.33 11.45
N ALA A 233 -4.94 -11.52 10.42
CA ALA A 233 -5.16 -10.93 9.12
C ALA A 233 -5.10 -12.01 8.04
N ARG A 234 -6.08 -11.98 7.15
CA ARG A 234 -6.24 -12.95 6.09
C ARG A 234 -5.49 -12.49 4.84
N PRO A 235 -4.97 -13.42 4.01
CA PRO A 235 -4.45 -13.07 2.70
C PRO A 235 -5.50 -12.32 1.87
N SER A 236 -5.08 -11.47 0.97
CA SER A 236 -6.01 -10.86 0.01
C SER A 236 -6.55 -11.90 -0.97
N PHE A 237 -7.67 -11.62 -1.63
CA PHE A 237 -8.21 -12.55 -2.62
C PHE A 237 -7.26 -12.76 -3.80
N SER A 238 -6.50 -11.74 -4.20
CA SER A 238 -5.49 -11.86 -5.25
C SER A 238 -4.31 -12.74 -4.83
N ASP A 239 -3.88 -12.62 -3.56
CA ASP A 239 -2.72 -13.37 -3.06
C ASP A 239 -2.99 -14.87 -2.98
N ILE A 240 -4.22 -15.25 -2.57
CA ILE A 240 -4.61 -16.65 -2.35
C ILE A 240 -5.34 -17.26 -3.57
N SER A 241 -5.64 -16.48 -4.60
CA SER A 241 -6.28 -17.00 -5.81
C SER A 241 -5.29 -17.80 -6.67
N PRO A 242 -5.74 -18.84 -7.39
CA PRO A 242 -4.90 -19.59 -8.31
C PRO A 242 -4.75 -18.85 -9.66
N ARG A 243 -4.17 -17.64 -9.61
CA ARG A 243 -3.86 -16.82 -10.78
C ARG A 243 -2.39 -16.88 -11.13
N SER A 244 -2.03 -16.59 -12.39
CA SER A 244 -0.64 -16.50 -12.84
C SER A 244 -0.55 -15.55 -14.02
N LEU A 245 -0.04 -14.34 -13.82
CA LEU A 245 0.21 -13.38 -14.89
C LEU A 245 1.61 -13.64 -15.46
N VAL A 246 1.68 -14.00 -16.73
CA VAL A 246 2.93 -14.41 -17.39
C VAL A 246 3.40 -13.31 -18.34
N ASN A 247 4.60 -12.79 -18.12
CA ASN A 247 5.32 -11.92 -19.04
C ASN A 247 6.39 -12.72 -19.78
N ARG A 248 6.14 -13.07 -21.04
CA ARG A 248 7.08 -13.86 -21.84
C ARG A 248 8.26 -13.08 -22.37
N GLU A 249 8.12 -11.76 -22.54
CA GLU A 249 9.20 -10.90 -23.03
C GLU A 249 10.32 -10.80 -22.00
N ASP A 250 9.97 -10.63 -20.72
CA ASP A 250 10.91 -10.47 -19.62
C ASP A 250 11.17 -11.78 -18.87
N LEU A 251 10.45 -12.86 -19.18
CA LEU A 251 10.49 -14.16 -18.51
C LEU A 251 10.11 -14.07 -17.03
N GLU A 252 9.03 -13.35 -16.73
CA GLU A 252 8.53 -13.12 -15.39
C GLU A 252 7.13 -13.69 -15.20
N ILE A 253 6.82 -14.15 -13.99
CA ILE A 253 5.48 -14.60 -13.59
C ILE A 253 5.12 -13.95 -12.26
N ASP A 254 3.96 -13.28 -12.20
CA ASP A 254 3.31 -12.90 -10.96
C ASP A 254 2.20 -13.90 -10.66
N ALA A 255 2.34 -14.65 -9.56
CA ALA A 255 1.42 -15.73 -9.21
C ALA A 255 0.82 -15.54 -7.82
N GLY A 256 -0.45 -15.91 -7.67
CA GLY A 256 -1.04 -16.11 -6.35
C GLY A 256 -0.56 -17.42 -5.71
N ASN A 257 -0.73 -17.53 -4.40
CA ASN A 257 -0.37 -18.71 -3.62
C ASN A 257 -1.55 -19.22 -2.80
N PRO A 258 -2.27 -20.24 -3.30
CA PRO A 258 -3.41 -20.82 -2.59
C PRO A 258 -3.10 -21.51 -1.26
N ASP A 259 -1.82 -21.76 -0.99
CA ASP A 259 -1.35 -22.45 0.21
C ASP A 259 -1.00 -21.48 1.35
N LEU A 260 -1.35 -20.18 1.21
CA LEU A 260 -1.12 -19.18 2.26
C LEU A 260 -1.99 -19.44 3.49
N ASP A 261 -1.34 -19.41 4.65
CA ASP A 261 -2.00 -19.29 5.93
C ASP A 261 -2.23 -17.81 6.32
N PRO A 262 -3.31 -17.50 7.07
CA PRO A 262 -3.50 -16.18 7.62
C PRO A 262 -2.43 -15.88 8.67
N TYR A 263 -1.85 -14.69 8.67
CA TYR A 263 -0.92 -14.33 9.72
C TYR A 263 -1.64 -13.91 11.02
N LYS A 264 -1.03 -14.26 12.15
CA LYS A 264 -1.57 -14.05 13.50
C LYS A 264 -0.59 -13.25 14.31
N ALA A 265 -1.10 -12.32 15.10
CA ALA A 265 -0.24 -11.52 15.95
C ALA A 265 -0.69 -11.53 17.41
N THR A 266 0.28 -11.70 18.32
CA THR A 266 0.16 -11.39 19.73
C THR A 266 0.77 -10.02 19.99
N ASN A 267 -0.05 -9.09 20.49
CA ASN A 267 0.32 -7.69 20.67
C ASN A 267 0.36 -7.33 22.16
N PHE A 268 1.36 -6.53 22.52
CA PHE A 268 1.50 -5.90 23.82
C PHE A 268 1.76 -4.41 23.64
N ASP A 269 0.97 -3.57 24.27
CA ASP A 269 1.04 -2.12 24.16
C ASP A 269 1.02 -1.49 25.54
N LEU A 270 1.83 -0.45 25.76
CA LEU A 270 1.80 0.40 26.93
C LEU A 270 1.95 1.85 26.49
N LEU A 271 0.97 2.69 26.82
CA LEU A 271 0.90 4.09 26.44
C LEU A 271 0.60 4.95 27.67
N ALA A 272 1.25 6.11 27.78
CA ALA A 272 0.95 7.14 28.76
C ALA A 272 0.69 8.47 28.04
N ASP A 273 -0.42 9.11 28.34
CA ASP A 273 -0.78 10.44 27.86
C ASP A 273 -0.87 11.40 29.05
N TRP A 274 -0.11 12.47 28.98
CA TRP A 274 -0.14 13.55 29.95
C TRP A 274 -0.67 14.82 29.30
N TYR A 275 -1.79 15.29 29.81
CA TYR A 275 -2.45 16.53 29.41
C TYR A 275 -2.06 17.63 30.38
N TYR A 276 -1.59 18.77 29.89
CA TYR A 276 -1.17 19.88 30.76
C TYR A 276 -1.53 21.24 30.14
N GLY A 277 -1.86 22.20 30.98
CA GLY A 277 -2.35 23.50 30.51
C GLY A 277 -3.64 23.39 29.76
N GLU A 278 -3.90 24.33 28.85
CA GLU A 278 -5.13 24.39 28.06
C GLU A 278 -5.03 23.60 26.73
N SER A 279 -3.81 23.41 26.20
CA SER A 279 -3.59 22.87 24.85
C SER A 279 -2.39 21.90 24.76
N GLY A 280 -1.78 21.59 25.92
CA GLY A 280 -0.60 20.72 25.97
C GLY A 280 -0.95 19.23 26.08
N VAL A 281 -0.29 18.40 25.28
CA VAL A 281 -0.29 16.94 25.43
C VAL A 281 1.10 16.38 25.15
N VAL A 282 1.54 15.45 25.99
CA VAL A 282 2.70 14.60 25.74
C VAL A 282 2.26 13.16 25.87
N SER A 283 2.51 12.37 24.84
CA SER A 283 2.25 10.94 24.81
C SER A 283 3.54 10.17 24.58
N ALA A 284 3.72 9.08 25.30
CA ALA A 284 4.80 8.12 25.05
C ALA A 284 4.27 6.70 25.13
N GLY A 285 4.63 5.89 24.15
CA GLY A 285 4.19 4.50 24.04
C GLY A 285 5.34 3.57 23.69
N VAL A 286 5.23 2.34 24.13
CA VAL A 286 6.06 1.21 23.70
C VAL A 286 5.16 0.06 23.33
N PHE A 287 5.55 -0.70 22.31
CA PHE A 287 4.79 -1.86 21.88
C PHE A 287 5.70 -3.00 21.39
N TYR A 288 5.14 -4.20 21.44
CA TYR A 288 5.74 -5.41 20.87
C TYR A 288 4.67 -6.24 20.20
N LYS A 289 4.96 -6.68 18.98
CA LYS A 289 4.10 -7.58 18.19
C LYS A 289 4.92 -8.80 17.80
N ASP A 290 4.41 -9.97 18.11
CA ASP A 290 4.93 -11.26 17.69
C ASP A 290 3.98 -11.80 16.62
N ILE A 291 4.49 -12.04 15.42
CA ILE A 291 3.67 -12.34 14.24
C ILE A 291 4.10 -13.69 13.68
N GLU A 292 3.17 -14.61 13.61
CA GLU A 292 3.30 -15.91 12.96
C GLU A 292 2.76 -15.82 11.53
N ASP A 293 3.39 -16.54 10.60
CA ASP A 293 2.96 -16.68 9.20
C ASP A 293 2.81 -15.35 8.44
N TYR A 294 3.68 -14.37 8.72
CA TYR A 294 3.65 -13.07 8.03
C TYR A 294 3.75 -13.26 6.52
N ILE A 295 2.82 -12.66 5.76
CA ILE A 295 2.79 -12.76 4.30
C ILE A 295 3.70 -11.70 3.70
N VAL A 296 4.58 -12.13 2.79
CA VAL A 296 5.53 -11.27 2.09
C VAL A 296 5.64 -11.69 0.64
N GLU A 297 5.78 -10.75 -0.27
CA GLU A 297 6.14 -11.05 -1.65
C GLU A 297 7.61 -11.47 -1.74
N PHE A 298 7.85 -12.52 -2.50
CA PHE A 298 9.16 -13.10 -2.69
C PHE A 298 9.37 -13.45 -4.15
N THR A 299 10.45 -12.92 -4.75
CA THR A 299 10.84 -13.24 -6.12
C THR A 299 11.91 -14.32 -6.13
N SER A 300 11.57 -15.44 -6.75
CA SER A 300 12.53 -16.54 -7.02
C SER A 300 12.97 -16.53 -8.48
N ARG A 301 14.27 -16.37 -8.71
CA ARG A 301 14.85 -16.29 -10.05
C ARG A 301 15.08 -17.66 -10.67
N ASN A 302 14.89 -17.73 -12.01
CA ASN A 302 15.08 -18.95 -12.79
C ASN A 302 14.40 -20.17 -12.16
N ASN A 303 13.15 -20.01 -11.72
CA ASN A 303 12.42 -21.03 -10.97
C ASN A 303 12.13 -22.27 -11.84
N PRO A 304 12.71 -23.46 -11.52
CA PRO A 304 12.56 -24.64 -12.37
C PRO A 304 11.12 -25.20 -12.36
N ALA A 305 10.33 -24.93 -11.33
CA ALA A 305 8.92 -25.34 -11.27
C ALA A 305 8.04 -24.56 -12.26
N PHE A 306 8.50 -23.37 -12.66
CA PHE A 306 7.82 -22.48 -13.61
C PHE A 306 8.63 -22.33 -14.90
N GLY A 307 9.36 -23.37 -15.32
CA GLY A 307 10.05 -23.42 -16.62
C GLY A 307 11.27 -22.49 -16.73
N GLY A 308 11.79 -21.98 -15.61
CA GLY A 308 12.96 -21.09 -15.58
C GLY A 308 12.61 -19.60 -15.64
N TYR A 309 11.34 -19.25 -15.41
CA TYR A 309 10.91 -17.87 -15.25
C TYR A 309 11.33 -17.33 -13.88
N ASP A 310 11.47 -16.03 -13.77
CA ASP A 310 11.52 -15.34 -12.49
C ASP A 310 10.07 -15.25 -11.95
N VAL A 311 9.83 -15.74 -10.74
CA VAL A 311 8.47 -15.84 -10.18
C VAL A 311 8.35 -15.00 -8.92
N THR A 312 7.47 -14.03 -8.96
CA THR A 312 7.04 -13.24 -7.79
C THR A 312 5.71 -13.80 -7.28
N GLN A 313 5.68 -14.20 -6.01
CA GLN A 313 4.47 -14.68 -5.36
C GLN A 313 4.50 -14.41 -3.84
N PRO A 314 3.33 -14.22 -3.21
CA PRO A 314 3.25 -14.11 -1.77
C PRO A 314 3.56 -15.45 -1.09
N ILE A 315 4.35 -15.40 -0.03
CA ILE A 315 4.72 -16.56 0.80
C ILE A 315 4.54 -16.25 2.28
N ASN A 316 4.35 -17.28 3.11
CA ASN A 316 4.43 -17.08 4.55
C ASN A 316 5.88 -17.09 5.03
N GLY A 317 6.26 -16.11 5.83
CA GLY A 317 7.49 -16.09 6.60
C GLY A 317 7.41 -17.04 7.80
N THR A 318 8.56 -17.43 8.34
CA THR A 318 8.60 -18.35 9.48
C THR A 318 8.38 -17.65 10.83
N GLU A 319 8.87 -16.44 10.97
CA GLU A 319 8.74 -15.61 12.16
C GLU A 319 8.82 -14.14 11.76
N ALA A 320 8.02 -13.28 12.36
CA ALA A 320 8.16 -11.84 12.26
C ALA A 320 7.89 -11.18 13.60
N SER A 321 8.59 -10.08 13.87
CA SER A 321 8.35 -9.28 15.08
C SER A 321 8.50 -7.80 14.82
N VAL A 322 7.76 -7.00 15.58
CA VAL A 322 7.86 -5.54 15.58
C VAL A 322 7.92 -5.08 17.03
N LYS A 323 8.93 -4.33 17.39
CA LYS A 323 8.97 -3.59 18.65
C LYS A 323 9.24 -2.12 18.37
N GLY A 324 8.61 -1.25 19.12
CA GLY A 324 8.72 0.17 18.82
C GLY A 324 8.46 1.07 20.00
N ILE A 325 8.87 2.32 19.78
CA ILE A 325 8.65 3.43 20.66
C ILE A 325 7.97 4.53 19.87
N GLU A 326 6.90 5.07 20.41
CA GLU A 326 6.19 6.22 19.89
C GLU A 326 6.25 7.39 20.87
N PHE A 327 6.51 8.56 20.35
CA PHE A 327 6.48 9.80 21.11
C PHE A 327 5.68 10.85 20.35
N ASN A 328 4.79 11.54 21.06
CA ASN A 328 4.07 12.69 20.53
C ASN A 328 4.05 13.80 21.56
N ALA A 329 4.32 15.04 21.13
CA ALA A 329 4.14 16.22 21.94
C ALA A 329 3.52 17.34 21.13
N GLN A 330 2.54 18.01 21.69
CA GLN A 330 1.90 19.18 21.12
C GLN A 330 1.68 20.23 22.19
N GLN A 331 1.92 21.51 21.84
CA GLN A 331 1.77 22.62 22.78
C GLN A 331 1.37 23.91 22.06
N GLY A 332 0.35 24.58 22.56
CA GLY A 332 0.09 26.00 22.27
C GLY A 332 1.16 26.88 22.91
N LEU A 333 1.74 27.77 22.13
CA LEU A 333 2.90 28.55 22.58
C LEU A 333 2.54 29.72 23.50
N GLU A 334 1.26 29.99 23.75
CA GLU A 334 0.77 30.96 24.76
C GLU A 334 1.25 30.66 26.16
N ILE A 335 1.60 29.41 26.46
CA ILE A 335 2.22 29.03 27.76
C ILE A 335 3.55 29.75 28.04
N PHE A 336 4.27 30.17 27.00
CA PHE A 336 5.54 30.89 27.11
C PHE A 336 5.34 32.41 27.11
N SER A 337 4.33 32.92 26.40
CA SER A 337 3.98 34.34 26.34
C SER A 337 2.59 34.54 25.69
N GLU A 338 1.80 35.43 26.23
CA GLU A 338 0.51 35.84 25.65
C GLU A 338 0.64 36.37 24.21
N SER A 339 1.80 36.93 23.85
CA SER A 339 2.05 37.38 22.47
C SER A 339 2.15 36.25 21.45
N LEU A 340 2.24 35.01 21.90
CA LEU A 340 2.29 33.79 21.07
C LEU A 340 0.92 33.09 21.00
N THR A 341 -0.14 33.73 21.50
CA THR A 341 -1.51 33.20 21.41
C THR A 341 -1.87 32.86 19.96
N GLY A 342 -2.43 31.68 19.77
CA GLY A 342 -2.76 31.12 18.46
C GLY A 342 -1.62 30.36 17.77
N LEU A 343 -0.38 30.43 18.27
CA LEU A 343 0.69 29.57 17.78
C LEU A 343 0.64 28.20 18.45
N LEU A 344 0.79 27.16 17.65
CA LEU A 344 0.82 25.76 18.05
C LEU A 344 2.07 25.09 17.46
N ALA A 345 2.78 24.32 18.23
CA ALA A 345 3.87 23.48 17.74
C ALA A 345 3.67 22.03 18.17
N GLY A 346 4.11 21.11 17.34
CA GLY A 346 4.04 19.69 17.66
C GLY A 346 5.10 18.87 16.96
N VAL A 347 5.37 17.72 17.55
CA VAL A 347 6.29 16.71 17.03
C VAL A 347 5.74 15.34 17.33
N ASN A 348 5.85 14.42 16.38
CA ASN A 348 5.69 12.98 16.62
C ASN A 348 6.86 12.23 16.02
N VAL A 349 7.27 11.16 16.67
CA VAL A 349 8.37 10.29 16.24
C VAL A 349 8.00 8.86 16.56
N THR A 350 8.22 7.97 15.60
CA THR A 350 8.12 6.52 15.77
C THR A 350 9.46 5.89 15.41
N MET A 351 9.95 5.02 16.28
CA MET A 351 11.14 4.20 16.03
C MET A 351 10.75 2.75 16.17
N LEU A 352 11.04 1.95 15.15
CA LEU A 352 10.75 0.53 15.05
C LEU A 352 12.07 -0.25 15.01
N ASP A 353 12.02 -1.46 15.53
CA ASP A 353 12.99 -2.51 15.27
C ASP A 353 12.16 -3.71 14.80
N THR A 354 12.35 -4.10 13.55
CA THR A 354 11.54 -5.12 12.87
C THR A 354 12.42 -6.29 12.48
N GLU A 355 11.88 -7.49 12.57
CA GLU A 355 12.57 -8.73 12.19
C GLU A 355 11.61 -9.61 11.41
N LEU A 356 12.05 -10.09 10.24
CA LEU A 356 11.37 -11.08 9.41
C LEU A 356 12.36 -12.17 9.03
N LYS A 357 11.94 -13.43 9.18
CA LYS A 357 12.70 -14.63 8.76
C LYS A 357 11.96 -15.39 7.69
N LEU A 358 12.67 -15.79 6.65
CA LEU A 358 12.16 -16.56 5.54
C LEU A 358 12.90 -17.89 5.42
N SER A 359 12.15 -18.96 5.14
CA SER A 359 12.74 -20.29 4.90
C SER A 359 13.60 -20.33 3.64
N GLN A 360 13.27 -19.52 2.64
CA GLN A 360 13.96 -19.38 1.35
C GLN A 360 15.35 -18.75 1.50
N ARG A 361 15.52 -17.90 2.55
CA ARG A 361 16.79 -17.23 2.87
C ARG A 361 17.20 -17.48 4.33
N ALA A 362 17.33 -18.75 4.67
CA ALA A 362 17.62 -19.21 6.03
C ALA A 362 18.91 -18.59 6.60
N GLY A 363 18.81 -18.00 7.79
CA GLY A 363 19.93 -17.37 8.49
C GLY A 363 20.08 -15.87 8.22
N GLU A 364 19.23 -15.28 7.39
CA GLU A 364 19.14 -13.83 7.18
C GLU A 364 17.95 -13.27 7.96
N ASN A 365 18.09 -12.03 8.42
CA ASN A 365 17.03 -11.24 9.05
C ASN A 365 16.74 -10.04 8.17
N PHE A 366 15.47 -9.82 7.87
CA PHE A 366 14.99 -8.69 7.08
C PHE A 366 14.21 -7.74 7.96
N MET A 367 14.21 -6.46 7.59
CA MET A 367 13.16 -5.56 8.05
C MET A 367 11.82 -5.96 7.42
N LEU A 368 10.72 -5.70 8.11
CA LEU A 368 9.39 -5.95 7.55
C LEU A 368 9.14 -5.07 6.32
N PRO A 369 8.63 -5.63 5.22
CA PRO A 369 8.23 -4.84 4.06
C PRO A 369 7.22 -3.75 4.42
N ALA A 370 7.30 -2.62 3.73
CA ALA A 370 6.48 -1.43 3.93
C ALA A 370 6.56 -0.80 5.34
N ALA A 371 7.50 -1.24 6.20
CA ALA A 371 7.72 -0.71 7.55
C ALA A 371 9.03 0.07 7.63
N ALA A 372 8.93 1.41 7.63
CA ALA A 372 10.09 2.25 7.89
C ALA A 372 10.45 2.21 9.39
N GLU A 373 11.73 1.92 9.71
CA GLU A 373 12.17 1.82 11.11
C GLU A 373 12.21 3.18 11.82
N GLU A 374 12.22 4.26 11.06
CA GLU A 374 12.20 5.62 11.59
C GLU A 374 11.17 6.46 10.82
N SER A 375 10.28 7.11 11.53
CA SER A 375 9.39 8.11 10.96
C SER A 375 9.11 9.23 11.95
N GLY A 376 8.79 10.40 11.44
CA GLY A 376 8.45 11.52 12.28
C GLY A 376 7.88 12.71 11.52
N ASN A 377 7.20 13.56 12.26
CA ASN A 377 6.66 14.80 11.76
C ASN A 377 6.89 15.90 12.79
N ILE A 378 7.29 17.07 12.32
CA ILE A 378 7.34 18.30 13.11
C ILE A 378 6.52 19.36 12.41
N TYR A 379 5.77 20.14 13.20
CA TYR A 379 4.98 21.21 12.62
C TYR A 379 4.92 22.43 13.55
N ILE A 380 4.68 23.57 12.92
CA ILE A 380 4.27 24.81 13.57
C ILE A 380 3.04 25.35 12.85
N GLY A 381 2.04 25.76 13.61
CA GLY A 381 0.81 26.34 13.09
C GLY A 381 0.47 27.65 13.80
N TYR A 382 -0.33 28.45 13.13
CA TYR A 382 -0.96 29.63 13.71
C TYR A 382 -2.44 29.62 13.37
N GLU A 383 -3.27 29.83 14.38
CA GLU A 383 -4.72 29.89 14.22
C GLU A 383 -5.32 31.04 15.01
N ASN A 384 -6.24 31.76 14.38
CA ASN A 384 -7.12 32.72 15.03
C ASN A 384 -8.53 32.58 14.42
N GLU A 385 -9.46 33.47 14.81
CA GLU A 385 -10.85 33.41 14.35
C GLU A 385 -11.03 33.37 12.82
N ARG A 386 -10.09 33.93 12.04
CA ARG A 386 -10.20 34.07 10.60
C ARG A 386 -9.09 33.41 9.79
N PHE A 387 -7.93 33.23 10.37
CA PHE A 387 -6.77 32.71 9.65
C PHE A 387 -6.21 31.50 10.34
N SER A 388 -5.94 30.44 9.58
CA SER A 388 -5.23 29.25 10.01
C SER A 388 -4.14 28.94 9.00
N THR A 389 -2.94 28.59 9.51
CA THR A 389 -1.84 28.13 8.66
C THR A 389 -1.00 27.09 9.42
N ARG A 390 -0.42 26.15 8.70
CA ARG A 390 0.45 25.11 9.25
C ARG A 390 1.57 24.79 8.28
N LEU A 391 2.79 24.89 8.75
CA LEU A 391 3.99 24.38 8.09
C LEU A 391 4.37 23.08 8.76
N SER A 392 4.53 22.01 7.99
CA SER A 392 4.94 20.70 8.49
C SER A 392 6.09 20.13 7.69
N ALA A 393 6.97 19.39 8.37
CA ALA A 393 7.99 18.56 7.75
C ALA A 393 7.80 17.11 8.21
N THR A 394 7.68 16.20 7.25
CA THR A 394 7.48 14.76 7.48
C THR A 394 8.71 14.01 6.97
N TYR A 395 9.27 13.17 7.81
CA TYR A 395 10.37 12.26 7.48
C TYR A 395 9.92 10.81 7.57
N ARG A 396 10.31 10.02 6.60
CA ARG A 396 10.20 8.55 6.59
C ARG A 396 11.56 7.98 6.21
N GLY A 397 12.08 7.07 7.03
CA GLY A 397 13.29 6.31 6.76
C GLY A 397 13.15 5.40 5.53
N LYS A 398 14.24 4.77 5.13
CA LYS A 398 14.14 3.72 4.10
C LYS A 398 13.24 2.59 4.58
N MET A 399 12.63 1.86 3.63
CA MET A 399 11.88 0.64 3.92
C MET A 399 12.17 -0.41 2.86
N LEU A 400 12.09 -1.67 3.25
CA LEU A 400 12.07 -2.79 2.34
C LEU A 400 10.75 -2.81 1.59
N ASP A 401 10.78 -3.03 0.29
CA ASP A 401 9.61 -3.17 -0.57
C ASP A 401 9.41 -4.66 -0.90
N GLU A 402 10.42 -5.28 -1.49
CA GLU A 402 10.35 -6.66 -1.94
C GLU A 402 11.63 -7.42 -1.53
N VAL A 403 11.48 -8.70 -1.21
CA VAL A 403 12.59 -9.61 -0.90
C VAL A 403 12.91 -10.44 -2.13
N GLY A 404 14.12 -10.26 -2.66
CA GLY A 404 14.66 -11.11 -3.73
C GLY A 404 15.25 -12.41 -3.23
N ASP A 405 15.79 -13.21 -4.13
CA ASP A 405 16.48 -14.47 -3.82
C ASP A 405 17.87 -14.28 -3.20
N ASP A 406 18.48 -13.10 -3.31
CA ASP A 406 19.67 -12.68 -2.57
C ASP A 406 19.67 -11.15 -2.30
N THR A 407 20.56 -10.67 -1.41
CA THR A 407 20.61 -9.27 -0.96
C THR A 407 20.85 -8.24 -2.06
N ASN A 408 21.37 -8.64 -3.22
CA ASN A 408 21.58 -7.72 -4.34
C ASN A 408 20.28 -7.45 -5.10
N PHE A 409 19.28 -8.29 -4.87
CA PHE A 409 17.97 -8.21 -5.54
C PHE A 409 16.84 -7.75 -4.62
N ASP A 410 17.11 -7.51 -3.34
CA ASP A 410 16.16 -6.88 -2.45
C ASP A 410 15.84 -5.45 -2.92
N ILE A 411 14.56 -5.08 -2.96
CA ILE A 411 14.11 -3.76 -3.40
C ILE A 411 13.79 -2.89 -2.19
N TYR A 412 14.27 -1.67 -2.22
CA TYR A 412 14.07 -0.70 -1.15
C TYR A 412 13.48 0.60 -1.68
N VAL A 413 12.55 1.16 -0.92
CA VAL A 413 12.13 2.56 -1.09
C VAL A 413 13.07 3.43 -0.26
N ALA A 414 13.66 4.45 -0.87
CA ALA A 414 14.57 5.37 -0.20
C ALA A 414 13.88 6.19 0.89
N SER A 415 14.65 6.75 1.80
CA SER A 415 14.14 7.72 2.78
C SER A 415 13.56 8.94 2.07
N HIS A 416 12.50 9.51 2.64
CA HIS A 416 11.75 10.62 2.05
C HIS A 416 11.52 11.73 3.08
N THR A 417 11.75 12.99 2.69
CA THR A 417 11.52 14.17 3.54
C THR A 417 10.69 15.20 2.80
N GLN A 418 9.46 15.39 3.20
CA GLN A 418 8.53 16.30 2.55
C GLN A 418 8.18 17.48 3.45
N VAL A 419 8.14 18.68 2.89
CA VAL A 419 7.68 19.90 3.57
C VAL A 419 6.42 20.40 2.91
N ASP A 420 5.39 20.65 3.73
CA ASP A 420 4.07 21.10 3.29
C ASP A 420 3.64 22.36 4.01
N LEU A 421 2.90 23.22 3.33
CA LEU A 421 2.26 24.40 3.90
C LEU A 421 0.77 24.41 3.55
N THR A 422 -0.06 24.49 4.57
CA THR A 422 -1.50 24.73 4.40
C THR A 422 -1.88 26.09 4.98
N ALA A 423 -2.83 26.78 4.36
CA ALA A 423 -3.37 28.01 4.87
C ALA A 423 -4.85 28.16 4.53
N SER A 424 -5.61 28.75 5.45
CA SER A 424 -6.98 29.12 5.18
C SER A 424 -7.29 30.51 5.72
N TYR A 425 -8.18 31.23 5.04
CA TYR A 425 -8.65 32.56 5.44
C TYR A 425 -10.14 32.70 5.28
N ARG A 426 -10.84 32.83 6.41
CA ARG A 426 -12.27 33.08 6.46
C ARG A 426 -12.55 34.57 6.28
N PHE A 427 -12.94 34.97 5.07
CA PHE A 427 -13.24 36.37 4.78
C PHE A 427 -14.68 36.75 5.04
N SER A 428 -15.56 35.76 5.24
CA SER A 428 -16.92 35.96 5.76
C SER A 428 -17.39 34.72 6.53
N ASP A 429 -18.52 34.80 7.21
CA ASP A 429 -19.10 33.64 7.93
C ASP A 429 -19.48 32.48 6.99
N GLN A 430 -19.63 32.76 5.71
CA GLN A 430 -20.07 31.81 4.70
C GLN A 430 -18.93 31.32 3.80
N PHE A 431 -17.81 32.05 3.68
CA PHE A 431 -16.76 31.77 2.71
C PHE A 431 -15.38 31.77 3.33
N GLU A 432 -14.58 30.78 2.92
CA GLU A 432 -13.20 30.58 3.31
C GLU A 432 -12.35 30.31 2.06
N LEU A 433 -11.22 31.00 1.94
CA LEU A 433 -10.16 30.69 0.97
C LEU A 433 -9.28 29.62 1.58
N VAL A 434 -8.84 28.65 0.76
CA VAL A 434 -7.90 27.61 1.16
C VAL A 434 -6.74 27.54 0.17
N ALA A 435 -5.54 27.28 0.67
CA ALA A 435 -4.34 27.07 -0.11
C ALA A 435 -3.58 25.87 0.48
N GLU A 436 -3.10 24.99 -0.40
CA GLU A 436 -2.29 23.83 -0.05
C GLU A 436 -1.06 23.81 -0.97
N LEU A 437 0.10 23.77 -0.38
CA LEU A 437 1.38 23.70 -1.05
C LEU A 437 2.08 22.44 -0.53
N ILE A 438 2.16 21.43 -1.38
CA ILE A 438 2.61 20.09 -1.03
C ILE A 438 3.96 19.85 -1.69
N ASN A 439 4.85 19.17 -0.99
CA ASN A 439 6.20 18.83 -1.44
C ASN A 439 7.03 20.06 -1.85
N LEU A 440 7.12 21.07 -0.97
CA LEU A 440 7.89 22.29 -1.22
C LEU A 440 9.40 22.05 -1.40
N THR A 441 9.87 20.91 -0.97
CA THR A 441 11.27 20.45 -1.09
C THR A 441 11.57 19.77 -2.41
N ASP A 442 10.54 19.50 -3.23
CA ASP A 442 10.67 18.74 -4.49
C ASP A 442 11.37 17.39 -4.28
N GLU A 443 10.95 16.69 -3.21
CA GLU A 443 11.53 15.40 -2.85
C GLU A 443 10.98 14.31 -3.77
N PRO A 444 11.84 13.55 -4.46
CA PRO A 444 11.40 12.47 -5.35
C PRO A 444 11.04 11.18 -4.59
N LEU A 445 10.32 10.28 -5.26
CA LEU A 445 10.23 8.88 -4.88
C LEU A 445 11.34 8.10 -5.60
N GLU A 446 12.18 7.41 -4.84
CA GLU A 446 13.26 6.58 -5.37
C GLU A 446 13.13 5.14 -4.87
N LEU A 447 13.09 4.17 -5.80
CA LEU A 447 13.27 2.76 -5.53
C LEU A 447 14.64 2.33 -6.03
N TYR A 448 15.33 1.50 -5.25
CA TYR A 448 16.64 0.98 -5.62
C TYR A 448 16.79 -0.49 -5.22
N GLN A 449 17.64 -1.21 -5.94
CA GLN A 449 17.90 -2.63 -5.74
C GLN A 449 19.22 -2.86 -5.04
N GLY A 450 19.21 -3.64 -3.96
CA GLY A 450 20.38 -4.00 -3.16
C GLY A 450 21.05 -2.81 -2.49
N THR A 451 21.69 -1.95 -3.27
CA THR A 451 22.41 -0.79 -2.76
C THR A 451 21.97 0.51 -3.44
N LYS A 452 21.88 1.59 -2.68
CA LYS A 452 21.58 2.93 -3.22
C LYS A 452 22.60 3.29 -4.31
N GLY A 453 22.10 3.53 -5.52
CA GLY A 453 22.92 3.73 -6.73
C GLY A 453 22.57 2.75 -7.86
N TYR A 454 21.85 1.66 -7.55
CA TYR A 454 21.17 0.84 -8.53
C TYR A 454 19.68 1.22 -8.52
N THR A 455 19.38 2.44 -8.97
CA THR A 455 18.02 2.99 -9.02
C THR A 455 17.20 2.20 -10.03
N LEU A 456 16.07 1.62 -9.55
CA LEU A 456 15.06 0.97 -10.39
C LEU A 456 14.06 2.00 -10.90
N GLN A 457 13.62 2.88 -10.02
CA GLN A 457 12.58 3.86 -10.31
C GLN A 457 12.90 5.19 -9.62
N LEU A 458 12.76 6.28 -10.35
CA LEU A 458 12.84 7.63 -9.82
C LEU A 458 11.66 8.44 -10.35
N GLU A 459 10.84 8.93 -9.45
CA GLU A 459 9.66 9.71 -9.80
C GLU A 459 9.77 11.12 -9.21
N GLU A 460 9.87 12.10 -10.10
CA GLU A 460 9.90 13.52 -9.75
C GLU A 460 8.50 14.11 -9.97
N TYR A 461 7.73 14.24 -8.89
CA TYR A 461 6.37 14.80 -8.94
C TYR A 461 6.32 16.31 -8.95
N GLY A 462 7.39 16.96 -8.47
CA GLY A 462 7.43 18.39 -8.26
C GLY A 462 6.55 18.88 -7.10
N PRO A 463 6.63 20.15 -6.74
CA PRO A 463 5.72 20.76 -5.78
C PRO A 463 4.32 20.94 -6.38
N THR A 464 3.30 20.63 -5.58
CA THR A 464 1.90 20.80 -5.95
C THR A 464 1.30 22.02 -5.26
N PHE A 465 0.56 22.84 -6.00
CA PHE A 465 -0.13 24.03 -5.51
C PHE A 465 -1.62 23.92 -5.78
N ALA A 466 -2.43 23.90 -4.72
CA ALA A 466 -3.89 23.88 -4.81
C ALA A 466 -4.48 25.11 -4.13
N PHE A 467 -5.48 25.71 -4.78
CA PHE A 467 -6.23 26.85 -4.24
C PHE A 467 -7.72 26.62 -4.41
N GLY A 468 -8.49 26.97 -3.39
CA GLY A 468 -9.93 26.75 -3.41
C GLY A 468 -10.72 27.74 -2.58
N ILE A 469 -12.04 27.72 -2.78
CA ILE A 469 -13.01 28.46 -1.96
C ILE A 469 -14.00 27.45 -1.39
N LYS A 470 -14.13 27.43 -0.06
CA LYS A 470 -15.17 26.67 0.64
C LYS A 470 -16.34 27.60 0.94
N GLY A 471 -17.58 27.18 0.59
CA GLY A 471 -18.81 27.90 0.89
C GLY A 471 -19.72 27.08 1.81
N ARG A 472 -20.29 27.70 2.84
CA ARG A 472 -21.29 27.11 3.73
C ARG A 472 -22.58 27.93 3.62
N PHE A 473 -23.70 27.28 3.22
CA PHE A 473 -25.01 27.90 2.97
C PHE A 473 -26.05 27.36 3.93
#